data_8ac1784a3ae50a0b3d491f50f95b7e4e
#
_entry.id   8ac1784a3ae50a0b3d491f50f95b7e4e
#
_cell.length_a   1.000
_cell.length_b   1.000
_cell.length_c   1.000
_cell.angle_alpha   90.00
_cell.angle_beta   90.00
_cell.angle_gamma   90.00
#
_symmetry.space_group_name_H-M   'P 1'
#
loop_
_entity.id
_entity.type
_entity.pdbx_description
1 polymer ?
#
loop_
_entity_poly.entity_id
_entity_poly.type
_entity_poly.pdbx_seq_one_letter_code
_entity_poly.pdbx_strand_id
1 'polypeptide(L)'
;MGKDKIRRFAENATFRCVVQPGFEEVFRKDYALKGKWNRDFFGNDRPIVLELGCGRGEYTVALGERFPERNFIGVDVKGARLWRGAKTATENGMKNVAFLRTRIEFIDSCFAPGEVDEIWITFPDPQLNKNRIKKRLTAPQFLAMYARFLREGGMIRPGYSEEADRLRDIQSGGKQALADI
;
A
#
# COMPACT_ATOMS: atom_id res chain seq x y z
N MET A 1 -18.33 -15.68 10.83
CA MET A 1 -17.77 -14.65 9.93
C MET A 1 -18.92 -14.01 9.20
N GLY A 2 -19.04 -12.65 9.18
CA GLY A 2 -20.18 -11.98 8.55
C GLY A 2 -20.21 -12.21 7.04
N LYS A 3 -21.41 -12.39 6.47
CA LYS A 3 -21.65 -12.60 5.01
C LYS A 3 -20.91 -11.57 4.14
N ASP A 4 -20.86 -10.33 4.59
CA ASP A 4 -20.22 -9.21 3.90
C ASP A 4 -18.69 -9.38 3.78
N LYS A 5 -18.05 -9.96 4.78
CA LYS A 5 -16.62 -10.24 4.76
C LYS A 5 -16.27 -11.31 3.72
N ILE A 6 -17.07 -12.35 3.63
CA ILE A 6 -16.89 -13.43 2.64
C ILE A 6 -17.05 -12.89 1.23
N ARG A 7 -18.10 -12.07 0.99
CA ARG A 7 -18.33 -11.41 -0.30
C ARG A 7 -17.12 -10.55 -0.72
N ARG A 8 -16.59 -9.72 0.18
CA ARG A 8 -15.43 -8.85 -0.11
C ARG A 8 -14.17 -9.65 -0.45
N PHE A 9 -13.95 -10.78 0.20
CA PHE A 9 -12.85 -11.68 -0.17
C PHE A 9 -13.02 -12.29 -1.56
N ALA A 10 -14.24 -12.71 -1.88
CA ALA A 10 -14.54 -13.26 -3.21
C ALA A 10 -14.35 -12.19 -4.30
N GLU A 11 -14.83 -10.96 -4.08
CA GLU A 11 -14.65 -9.85 -5.02
C GLU A 11 -13.17 -9.47 -5.20
N ASN A 12 -12.36 -9.46 -4.13
CA ASN A 12 -10.93 -9.18 -4.22
C ASN A 12 -10.21 -10.13 -5.19
N ALA A 13 -10.63 -11.38 -5.26
CA ALA A 13 -10.04 -12.35 -6.19
C ALA A 13 -10.33 -12.03 -7.67
N THR A 14 -11.34 -11.20 -7.95
CA THR A 14 -11.71 -10.77 -9.30
C THR A 14 -11.05 -9.46 -9.72
N PHE A 15 -10.52 -8.69 -8.78
CA PHE A 15 -9.90 -7.39 -9.07
C PHE A 15 -8.44 -7.55 -9.53
N ARG A 16 -8.13 -7.11 -10.74
CA ARG A 16 -6.76 -7.13 -11.27
C ARG A 16 -5.78 -6.38 -10.38
N CYS A 17 -6.22 -5.31 -9.73
CA CYS A 17 -5.37 -4.50 -8.87
C CYS A 17 -5.04 -5.15 -7.52
N VAL A 18 -5.66 -6.28 -7.16
CA VAL A 18 -5.42 -6.97 -5.89
C VAL A 18 -4.50 -8.16 -6.08
N VAL A 19 -3.37 -8.14 -5.38
CA VAL A 19 -2.36 -9.19 -5.36
C VAL A 19 -2.35 -9.83 -3.97
N GLN A 20 -2.60 -11.12 -3.88
CA GLN A 20 -2.77 -11.85 -2.63
C GLN A 20 -1.88 -13.10 -2.61
N PRO A 21 -0.55 -12.96 -2.40
CA PRO A 21 0.32 -14.12 -2.32
C PRO A 21 -0.06 -15.00 -1.12
N GLY A 22 -0.06 -16.30 -1.33
CA GLY A 22 -0.19 -17.27 -0.27
C GLY A 22 1.06 -17.34 0.61
N PHE A 23 0.95 -17.90 1.81
CA PHE A 23 2.09 -18.10 2.71
C PHE A 23 3.24 -18.84 2.01
N GLU A 24 2.93 -19.89 1.25
CA GLU A 24 3.89 -20.71 0.51
C GLU A 24 4.67 -19.95 -0.56
N GLU A 25 4.14 -18.81 -1.01
CA GLU A 25 4.78 -18.00 -2.06
C GLU A 25 5.73 -16.93 -1.51
N VAL A 26 5.63 -16.62 -0.22
CA VAL A 26 6.41 -15.53 0.41
C VAL A 26 7.28 -15.97 1.58
N PHE A 27 6.97 -17.12 2.18
CA PHE A 27 7.75 -17.61 3.32
C PHE A 27 9.10 -18.17 2.86
N ARG A 28 10.17 -17.45 3.18
CA ARG A 28 11.55 -17.79 2.79
C ARG A 28 11.73 -17.98 1.29
N LYS A 29 10.94 -17.29 0.49
CA LYS A 29 10.98 -17.32 -0.98
C LYS A 29 10.78 -15.93 -1.53
N ASP A 30 11.29 -15.72 -2.73
CA ASP A 30 10.97 -14.53 -3.51
C ASP A 30 9.63 -14.72 -4.22
N TYR A 31 8.74 -13.75 -4.04
CA TYR A 31 7.46 -13.72 -4.73
C TYR A 31 7.66 -13.47 -6.22
N ALA A 32 6.77 -14.00 -7.04
CA ALA A 32 6.88 -13.94 -8.50
C ALA A 32 7.03 -12.52 -9.08
N LEU A 33 6.45 -11.50 -8.42
CA LEU A 33 6.55 -10.10 -8.85
C LEU A 33 7.78 -9.36 -8.29
N LYS A 34 8.56 -9.97 -7.40
CA LYS A 34 9.76 -9.33 -6.83
C LYS A 34 10.72 -8.93 -7.95
N GLY A 35 11.05 -7.63 -8.02
CA GLY A 35 11.88 -7.05 -9.07
C GLY A 35 11.17 -6.84 -10.40
N LYS A 36 9.87 -7.12 -10.50
CA LYS A 36 9.12 -7.16 -11.74
C LYS A 36 7.80 -6.39 -11.71
N TRP A 37 7.53 -5.62 -10.66
CA TRP A 37 6.28 -4.89 -10.51
C TRP A 37 6.01 -3.94 -11.68
N ASN A 38 6.98 -3.16 -12.10
CA ASN A 38 6.81 -2.26 -13.23
C ASN A 38 6.63 -3.00 -14.54
N ARG A 39 7.44 -4.02 -14.81
CA ARG A 39 7.41 -4.77 -16.07
C ARG A 39 6.14 -5.63 -16.19
N ASP A 40 5.85 -6.42 -15.16
CA ASP A 40 4.86 -7.50 -15.26
C ASP A 40 3.49 -7.12 -14.70
N PHE A 41 3.41 -6.12 -13.84
CA PHE A 41 2.14 -5.65 -13.27
C PHE A 41 1.67 -4.32 -13.85
N PHE A 42 2.48 -3.25 -13.72
CA PHE A 42 2.09 -1.91 -14.16
C PHE A 42 2.30 -1.67 -15.66
N GLY A 43 3.22 -2.38 -16.30
CA GLY A 43 3.55 -2.20 -17.71
C GLY A 43 4.19 -0.85 -18.03
N ASN A 44 4.95 -0.28 -17.09
CA ASN A 44 5.67 0.98 -17.24
C ASN A 44 6.92 0.99 -16.34
N ASP A 45 7.67 2.09 -16.33
CA ASP A 45 8.89 2.28 -15.55
C ASP A 45 8.78 3.42 -14.51
N ARG A 46 7.55 3.77 -14.12
CA ARG A 46 7.28 4.86 -13.19
C ARG A 46 7.76 4.53 -11.77
N PRO A 47 8.09 5.56 -10.96
CA PRO A 47 8.43 5.36 -9.56
C PRO A 47 7.35 4.60 -8.80
N ILE A 48 7.76 3.66 -7.92
CA ILE A 48 6.87 2.89 -7.07
C ILE A 48 6.83 3.49 -5.66
N VAL A 49 5.65 3.79 -5.19
CA VAL A 49 5.37 4.30 -3.84
C VAL A 49 4.52 3.28 -3.09
N LEU A 50 4.96 2.89 -1.90
CA LEU A 50 4.20 2.00 -1.01
C LEU A 50 3.47 2.82 0.05
N GLU A 51 2.23 2.47 0.34
CA GLU A 51 1.53 2.84 1.56
C GLU A 51 1.40 1.61 2.46
N LEU A 52 2.11 1.60 3.58
CA LEU A 52 2.09 0.49 4.53
C LEU A 52 0.96 0.68 5.56
N GLY A 53 0.16 -0.36 5.74
CA GLY A 53 -1.02 -0.30 6.59
C GLY A 53 -2.13 0.52 5.96
N CYS A 54 -2.39 0.33 4.67
CA CYS A 54 -3.32 1.14 3.88
C CYS A 54 -4.80 1.06 4.34
N GLY A 55 -5.13 0.11 5.19
CA GLY A 55 -6.48 -0.05 5.72
C GLY A 55 -7.52 -0.21 4.62
N ARG A 56 -8.41 0.78 4.46
CA ARG A 56 -9.44 0.79 3.42
C ARG A 56 -8.90 1.18 2.03
N GLY A 57 -7.65 1.59 1.93
CA GLY A 57 -7.00 1.94 0.66
C GLY A 57 -7.47 3.25 0.03
N GLU A 58 -8.25 4.05 0.74
CA GLU A 58 -8.79 5.33 0.22
C GLU A 58 -7.67 6.32 -0.05
N TYR A 59 -6.64 6.32 0.80
CA TYR A 59 -5.48 7.19 0.63
C TYR A 59 -4.61 6.76 -0.55
N THR A 60 -4.37 5.46 -0.72
CA THR A 60 -3.66 4.92 -1.90
C THR A 60 -4.34 5.34 -3.20
N VAL A 61 -5.68 5.27 -3.26
CA VAL A 61 -6.47 5.70 -4.42
C VAL A 61 -6.30 7.20 -4.67
N ALA A 62 -6.45 8.03 -3.62
CA ALA A 62 -6.31 9.49 -3.75
C ALA A 62 -4.91 9.91 -4.23
N LEU A 63 -3.87 9.26 -3.75
CA LEU A 63 -2.50 9.47 -4.23
C LEU A 63 -2.35 9.08 -5.71
N GLY A 64 -2.92 7.96 -6.11
CA GLY A 64 -2.92 7.51 -7.50
C GLY A 64 -3.62 8.46 -8.46
N GLU A 65 -4.74 9.06 -8.03
CA GLU A 65 -5.45 10.08 -8.80
C GLU A 65 -4.63 11.37 -8.93
N ARG A 66 -4.01 11.80 -7.83
CA ARG A 66 -3.27 13.06 -7.79
C ARG A 66 -1.93 12.98 -8.52
N PHE A 67 -1.26 11.84 -8.49
CA PHE A 67 0.07 11.65 -9.08
C PHE A 67 0.05 10.52 -10.12
N PRO A 68 -0.55 10.75 -11.30
CA PRO A 68 -0.68 9.72 -12.32
C PRO A 68 0.66 9.28 -12.92
N GLU A 69 1.73 10.04 -12.70
CA GLU A 69 3.10 9.73 -13.13
C GLU A 69 3.83 8.74 -12.20
N ARG A 70 3.17 8.25 -11.14
CA ARG A 70 3.72 7.29 -10.17
C ARG A 70 2.82 6.07 -10.05
N ASN A 71 3.40 4.96 -9.63
CA ASN A 71 2.68 3.74 -9.28
C ASN A 71 2.55 3.63 -7.75
N PHE A 72 1.35 3.35 -7.28
CA PHE A 72 1.04 3.24 -5.86
C PHE A 72 0.60 1.82 -5.49
N ILE A 73 1.18 1.28 -4.42
CA ILE A 73 0.82 -0.03 -3.88
C ILE A 73 0.42 0.14 -2.42
N GLY A 74 -0.86 -0.07 -2.12
CA GLY A 74 -1.36 -0.13 -0.75
C GLY A 74 -1.15 -1.52 -0.16
N VAL A 75 -0.52 -1.62 1.00
CA VAL A 75 -0.21 -2.89 1.67
C VAL A 75 -0.98 -3.01 2.97
N ASP A 76 -1.74 -4.08 3.13
CA ASP A 76 -2.42 -4.45 4.38
C ASP A 76 -2.61 -5.97 4.47
N VAL A 77 -2.73 -6.47 5.69
CA VAL A 77 -3.04 -7.89 5.94
C VAL A 77 -4.54 -8.17 5.85
N LYS A 78 -5.38 -7.17 6.04
CA LYS A 78 -6.82 -7.30 6.14
C LYS A 78 -7.51 -7.09 4.78
N GLY A 79 -7.65 -8.15 4.00
CA GLY A 79 -8.26 -8.11 2.66
C GLY A 79 -9.66 -7.51 2.63
N ALA A 80 -10.50 -7.77 3.64
CA ALA A 80 -11.85 -7.18 3.69
C ALA A 80 -11.84 -5.64 3.88
N ARG A 81 -10.75 -5.05 4.36
CA ARG A 81 -10.58 -3.60 4.48
C ARG A 81 -10.10 -3.01 3.17
N LEU A 82 -9.00 -3.51 2.60
CA LEU A 82 -8.43 -3.01 1.35
C LEU A 82 -9.38 -3.17 0.15
N TRP A 83 -10.37 -4.05 0.26
CA TRP A 83 -11.44 -4.21 -0.72
C TRP A 83 -12.07 -2.88 -1.15
N ARG A 84 -12.26 -1.93 -0.24
CA ARG A 84 -12.89 -0.65 -0.57
C ARG A 84 -12.08 0.14 -1.59
N GLY A 85 -10.78 0.30 -1.34
CA GLY A 85 -9.88 0.98 -2.28
C GLY A 85 -9.73 0.23 -3.59
N ALA A 86 -9.61 -1.09 -3.51
CA ALA A 86 -9.51 -1.94 -4.70
C ALA A 86 -10.75 -1.85 -5.60
N LYS A 87 -11.95 -1.82 -5.01
CA LYS A 87 -13.19 -1.63 -5.75
C LYS A 87 -13.22 -0.26 -6.42
N THR A 88 -12.90 0.80 -5.70
CA THR A 88 -12.84 2.15 -6.27
C THR A 88 -11.82 2.24 -7.42
N ALA A 89 -10.61 1.72 -7.24
CA ALA A 89 -9.58 1.70 -8.28
C ALA A 89 -10.04 0.93 -9.53
N THR A 90 -10.73 -0.19 -9.33
CA THR A 90 -11.27 -1.02 -10.43
C THR A 90 -12.38 -0.29 -11.18
N GLU A 91 -13.35 0.28 -10.46
CA GLU A 91 -14.48 1.03 -11.05
C GLU A 91 -14.00 2.26 -11.81
N ASN A 92 -12.95 2.92 -11.35
CA ASN A 92 -12.36 4.10 -12.00
C ASN A 92 -11.32 3.76 -13.09
N GLY A 93 -11.07 2.48 -13.35
CA GLY A 93 -10.10 2.04 -14.36
C GLY A 93 -8.66 2.48 -14.08
N MET A 94 -8.28 2.63 -12.81
CA MET A 94 -6.95 3.09 -12.41
C MET A 94 -5.90 2.00 -12.69
N LYS A 95 -4.89 2.34 -13.49
CA LYS A 95 -3.82 1.41 -13.87
C LYS A 95 -2.55 1.57 -13.04
N ASN A 96 -2.44 2.68 -12.30
CA ASN A 96 -1.28 3.01 -11.47
C ASN A 96 -1.49 2.72 -9.99
N VAL A 97 -2.53 1.95 -9.62
CA VAL A 97 -2.85 1.56 -8.26
C VAL A 97 -2.93 0.05 -8.14
N ALA A 98 -2.27 -0.50 -7.14
CA ALA A 98 -2.34 -1.89 -6.76
C ALA A 98 -2.54 -2.03 -5.24
N PHE A 99 -3.06 -3.17 -4.83
CA PHE A 99 -3.19 -3.55 -3.43
C PHE A 99 -2.52 -4.90 -3.20
N LEU A 100 -1.56 -4.92 -2.30
CA LEU A 100 -0.84 -6.13 -1.90
C LEU A 100 -1.33 -6.57 -0.52
N ARG A 101 -2.00 -7.70 -0.46
CA ARG A 101 -2.41 -8.31 0.79
C ARG A 101 -1.32 -9.25 1.29
N THR A 102 -0.55 -8.78 2.24
CA THR A 102 0.48 -9.59 2.90
C THR A 102 0.73 -9.11 4.33
N ARG A 103 1.37 -9.95 5.11
CA ARG A 103 1.91 -9.53 6.41
C ARG A 103 3.18 -8.72 6.20
N ILE A 104 3.40 -7.74 7.07
CA ILE A 104 4.59 -6.88 6.98
C ILE A 104 5.90 -7.68 7.09
N GLU A 105 5.89 -8.77 7.81
CA GLU A 105 7.06 -9.63 8.00
C GLU A 105 7.53 -10.31 6.71
N PHE A 106 6.69 -10.33 5.67
CA PHE A 106 7.01 -10.95 4.37
C PHE A 106 7.19 -9.92 3.24
N ILE A 107 7.19 -8.62 3.55
CA ILE A 107 7.20 -7.60 2.51
C ILE A 107 8.49 -7.61 1.68
N ASP A 108 9.61 -7.95 2.25
CA ASP A 108 10.89 -8.05 1.54
C ASP A 108 10.98 -9.26 0.57
N SER A 109 10.06 -10.22 0.73
CA SER A 109 9.86 -11.28 -0.28
C SER A 109 9.17 -10.75 -1.54
N CYS A 110 8.53 -9.59 -1.47
CA CYS A 110 7.71 -9.02 -2.55
C CYS A 110 8.42 -7.93 -3.35
N PHE A 111 9.52 -7.35 -2.85
CA PHE A 111 10.23 -6.25 -3.49
C PHE A 111 11.74 -6.49 -3.51
N ALA A 112 12.35 -6.26 -4.68
CA ALA A 112 13.79 -6.39 -4.87
C ALA A 112 14.56 -5.14 -4.36
N PRO A 113 15.88 -5.26 -4.11
CA PRO A 113 16.70 -4.10 -3.78
C PRO A 113 16.54 -2.96 -4.78
N GLY A 114 16.26 -1.75 -4.27
CA GLY A 114 16.08 -0.54 -5.09
C GLY A 114 14.77 -0.46 -5.88
N GLU A 115 13.86 -1.40 -5.73
CA GLU A 115 12.60 -1.43 -6.50
C GLU A 115 11.59 -0.38 -6.04
N VAL A 116 11.61 0.02 -4.79
CA VAL A 116 10.68 0.97 -4.19
C VAL A 116 11.34 2.33 -4.03
N ASP A 117 10.68 3.38 -4.52
CA ASP A 117 11.20 4.75 -4.50
C ASP A 117 10.85 5.50 -3.21
N GLU A 118 9.66 5.23 -2.64
CA GLU A 118 9.16 5.94 -1.47
C GLU A 118 8.21 5.04 -0.67
N ILE A 119 8.22 5.19 0.65
CA ILE A 119 7.32 4.47 1.56
C ILE A 119 6.58 5.47 2.44
N TRP A 120 5.26 5.33 2.49
CA TRP A 120 4.37 6.10 3.35
C TRP A 120 3.78 5.20 4.43
N ILE A 121 3.81 5.68 5.67
CA ILE A 121 3.17 5.05 6.83
C ILE A 121 2.17 6.07 7.38
N THR A 122 1.00 6.14 6.74
CA THR A 122 0.02 7.22 6.94
C THR A 122 -0.68 7.20 8.29
N PHE A 123 -0.86 6.01 8.87
CA PHE A 123 -1.53 5.83 10.16
C PHE A 123 -0.75 4.83 11.01
N PRO A 124 0.42 5.23 11.58
CA PRO A 124 1.11 4.36 12.50
C PRO A 124 0.20 4.08 13.70
N ASP A 125 -0.19 2.80 13.89
CA ASP A 125 -0.94 2.39 15.07
C ASP A 125 -0.15 2.83 16.32
N PRO A 126 -0.72 3.67 17.17
CA PRO A 126 -0.01 4.24 18.32
C PRO A 126 0.41 3.22 19.37
N GLN A 127 0.09 1.92 19.23
CA GLN A 127 0.47 0.80 20.09
C GLN A 127 1.20 1.27 21.37
N LEU A 128 0.47 1.92 22.29
CA LEU A 128 1.02 2.53 23.51
C LEU A 128 1.52 1.47 24.51
N ASN A 129 1.06 0.24 24.36
CA ASN A 129 1.50 -0.86 25.19
C ASN A 129 2.96 -1.23 24.87
N LYS A 130 3.84 -1.17 25.89
CA LYS A 130 5.28 -1.49 25.78
C LYS A 130 5.55 -2.84 25.11
N ASN A 131 4.70 -3.84 25.35
CA ASN A 131 4.84 -5.18 24.74
C ASN A 131 4.51 -5.22 23.24
N ARG A 132 3.90 -4.17 22.70
CA ARG A 132 3.51 -4.07 21.28
C ARG A 132 4.33 -3.05 20.49
N ILE A 133 5.21 -2.30 21.13
CA ILE A 133 6.09 -1.32 20.47
C ILE A 133 6.89 -1.97 19.33
N LYS A 134 7.38 -3.19 19.53
CA LYS A 134 8.11 -3.96 18.51
C LYS A 134 7.27 -4.34 17.28
N LYS A 135 5.94 -4.21 17.35
CA LYS A 135 5.02 -4.51 16.25
C LYS A 135 4.62 -3.28 15.43
N ARG A 136 5.09 -2.09 15.80
CA ARG A 136 4.84 -0.88 15.02
C ARG A 136 5.52 -0.98 13.66
N LEU A 137 4.88 -0.48 12.62
CA LEU A 137 5.47 -0.40 11.28
C LEU A 137 6.75 0.47 11.24
N THR A 138 6.92 1.35 12.22
CA THR A 138 8.12 2.18 12.42
C THR A 138 9.14 1.58 13.38
N ALA A 139 8.97 0.33 13.81
CA ALA A 139 9.93 -0.31 14.69
C ALA A 139 11.27 -0.54 13.96
N PRO A 140 12.43 -0.47 14.65
CA PRO A 140 13.75 -0.53 14.02
C PRO A 140 13.97 -1.73 13.12
N GLN A 141 13.46 -2.91 13.48
CA GLN A 141 13.58 -4.11 12.65
C GLN A 141 12.84 -3.99 11.33
N PHE A 142 11.70 -3.31 11.30
CA PHE A 142 10.94 -3.06 10.06
C PHE A 142 11.59 -1.98 9.22
N LEU A 143 12.09 -0.90 9.84
CA LEU A 143 12.85 0.13 9.11
C LEU A 143 14.09 -0.45 8.44
N ALA A 144 14.83 -1.35 9.14
CA ALA A 144 15.96 -2.06 8.56
C ALA A 144 15.54 -2.97 7.38
N MET A 145 14.37 -3.60 7.46
CA MET A 145 13.83 -4.41 6.38
C MET A 145 13.43 -3.55 5.18
N TYR A 146 12.79 -2.39 5.38
CA TYR A 146 12.43 -1.48 4.30
C TYR A 146 13.66 -0.94 3.55
N ALA A 147 14.75 -0.69 4.26
CA ALA A 147 16.01 -0.26 3.66
C ALA A 147 16.57 -1.25 2.64
N ARG A 148 16.21 -2.54 2.72
CA ARG A 148 16.68 -3.56 1.76
C ARG A 148 16.11 -3.36 0.36
N PHE A 149 14.90 -2.85 0.23
CA PHE A 149 14.23 -2.68 -1.06
C PHE A 149 13.96 -1.22 -1.43
N LEU A 150 14.14 -0.29 -0.51
CA LEU A 150 14.07 1.13 -0.80
C LEU A 150 15.30 1.54 -1.63
N ARG A 151 15.08 2.30 -2.70
CA ARG A 151 16.18 2.79 -3.52
C ARG A 151 17.11 3.71 -2.73
N GLU A 152 18.35 3.84 -3.15
CA GLU A 152 19.29 4.82 -2.61
C GLU A 152 18.71 6.24 -2.74
N GLY A 153 18.72 7.02 -1.65
CA GLY A 153 18.09 8.33 -1.58
C GLY A 153 16.56 8.32 -1.50
N GLY A 154 15.94 7.13 -1.45
CA GLY A 154 14.51 6.99 -1.22
C GLY A 154 14.10 7.44 0.17
N MET A 155 12.81 7.82 0.34
CA MET A 155 12.31 8.36 1.60
C MET A 155 11.26 7.45 2.24
N ILE A 156 11.30 7.39 3.57
CA ILE A 156 10.21 6.86 4.39
C ILE A 156 9.51 8.04 5.05
N ARG A 157 8.23 8.21 4.77
CA ARG A 157 7.40 9.27 5.35
C ARG A 157 6.51 8.69 6.45
N PRO A 158 6.87 8.83 7.73
CA PRO A 158 5.94 8.51 8.81
C PRO A 158 4.82 9.54 8.83
N GLY A 159 3.58 9.08 9.02
CA GLY A 159 2.36 9.87 8.86
C GLY A 159 2.31 11.20 9.62
N TYR A 160 1.40 12.06 9.19
CA TYR A 160 1.19 13.49 9.47
C TYR A 160 2.13 14.43 8.70
N SER A 161 2.11 14.36 7.37
CA SER A 161 2.49 15.54 6.57
C SER A 161 1.24 16.39 6.35
N GLU A 162 1.37 17.72 6.27
CA GLU A 162 0.28 18.64 5.90
C GLU A 162 -0.44 18.18 4.62
N GLU A 163 0.28 17.54 3.72
CA GLU A 163 -0.23 16.97 2.48
C GLU A 163 -1.12 15.73 2.72
N ALA A 164 -0.79 14.90 3.71
CA ALA A 164 -1.64 13.78 4.14
C ALA A 164 -2.96 14.27 4.76
N ASP A 165 -2.91 15.34 5.53
CA ASP A 165 -4.09 15.96 6.14
C ASP A 165 -4.96 16.64 5.09
N ARG A 166 -4.38 17.35 4.13
CA ARG A 166 -5.12 17.94 2.99
C ARG A 166 -5.85 16.89 2.15
N LEU A 167 -5.20 15.75 1.87
CA LEU A 167 -5.84 14.65 1.13
C LEU A 167 -6.96 13.97 1.94
N ARG A 168 -6.85 13.94 3.26
CA ARG A 168 -7.92 13.44 4.15
C ARG A 168 -9.14 14.35 4.13
N ASP A 169 -8.94 15.67 4.15
CA ASP A 169 -10.01 16.66 4.10
C ASP A 169 -10.77 16.61 2.76
N ILE A 170 -10.08 16.34 1.66
CA ILE A 170 -10.70 16.12 0.33
C ILE A 170 -11.62 14.88 0.35
N GLN A 171 -11.22 13.80 1.02
CA GLN A 171 -12.02 12.57 1.10
C GLN A 171 -13.23 12.69 2.05
N SER A 172 -13.13 13.52 3.08
CA SER A 172 -14.18 13.67 4.10
C SER A 172 -15.33 14.60 3.73
N GLY A 173 -15.32 15.27 2.59
CA GLY A 173 -16.47 16.06 2.13
C GLY A 173 -16.20 17.37 1.41
N GLY A 174 -14.98 17.67 1.05
CA GLY A 174 -14.64 18.95 0.43
C GLY A 174 -14.42 18.88 -1.08
N LYS A 175 -15.48 18.89 -1.90
CA LYS A 175 -15.34 19.22 -3.33
C LYS A 175 -14.81 20.65 -3.59
N GLN A 176 -14.65 21.44 -2.54
CA GLN A 176 -14.27 22.86 -2.58
C GLN A 176 -12.75 23.08 -2.54
N ALA A 177 -11.95 22.12 -2.05
CA ALA A 177 -10.50 22.32 -1.84
C ALA A 177 -9.64 22.03 -3.07
N LEU A 178 -10.22 21.59 -4.18
CA LEU A 178 -9.50 21.27 -5.43
C LEU A 178 -9.31 22.46 -6.38
N ALA A 179 -9.92 23.62 -6.08
CA ALA A 179 -9.88 24.81 -6.95
C ALA A 179 -8.67 25.73 -6.69
N ASP A 180 -7.96 25.55 -5.57
CA ASP A 180 -6.91 26.49 -5.12
C ASP A 180 -5.50 25.86 -5.05
N ILE A 181 -5.25 24.80 -5.83
CA ILE A 181 -3.88 24.23 -5.95
C ILE A 181 -3.45 24.17 -7.42
#